data_73722d8e5ccadfb22f22660f1c084217
#
_entry.id   73722d8e5ccadfb22f22660f1c084217
#
_cell.length_a   1.000
_cell.length_b   1.000
_cell.length_c   1.000
_cell.angle_alpha   90.00
_cell.angle_beta   90.00
_cell.angle_gamma   90.00
#
_symmetry.space_group_name_H-M   'P 1'
#
loop_
_entity.id
_entity.type
_entity.pdbx_description
1 polymer ?
#
loop_
_entity_poly.entity_id
_entity_poly.type
_entity_poly.pdbx_seq_one_letter_code
_entity_poly.pdbx_strand_id
1 'polypeptide(L)'
;MNVGVAYADKFKHAWLKLEVPDGSTVREAIEHSGLLKQFPDIDLDTQKVGIFGKITKLSAKVKEGDRVEIYRDITADPETVERRDTD
;
A
#
# COMPACT_ATOMS: atom_id res chain seq x y z
N MET A 1 1.03 6.98 -17.15
CA MET A 1 0.36 7.79 -16.13
C MET A 1 1.20 7.89 -14.88
N ASN A 2 1.03 8.98 -14.18
CA ASN A 2 1.81 9.21 -12.97
C ASN A 2 1.02 8.82 -11.74
N VAL A 3 1.64 8.06 -10.87
CA VAL A 3 1.01 7.64 -9.62
C VAL A 3 2.01 7.76 -8.50
N GLY A 4 1.53 7.79 -7.28
CA GLY A 4 2.39 7.76 -6.11
C GLY A 4 2.22 6.45 -5.37
N VAL A 5 3.28 6.00 -4.71
CA VAL A 5 3.22 4.82 -3.85
C VAL A 5 3.83 5.21 -2.51
N ALA A 6 3.12 4.96 -1.45
CA ALA A 6 3.55 5.31 -0.11
C ALA A 6 3.54 4.11 0.81
N TYR A 7 4.52 4.04 1.66
CA TYR A 7 4.61 3.01 2.68
C TYR A 7 5.14 3.65 3.96
N ALA A 8 4.55 3.29 5.06
CA ALA A 8 5.02 3.80 6.35
C ALA A 8 5.03 2.66 7.35
N ASP A 9 6.13 2.50 8.04
CA ASP A 9 6.16 1.59 9.16
C ASP A 9 6.45 2.40 10.41
N LYS A 10 6.77 1.74 11.50
CA LYS A 10 6.98 2.44 12.75
C LYS A 10 8.05 3.48 12.68
N PHE A 11 9.09 3.20 11.96
CA PHE A 11 10.28 4.03 11.98
C PHE A 11 10.60 4.74 10.68
N LYS A 12 9.98 4.32 9.59
CA LYS A 12 10.32 4.83 8.28
C LYS A 12 9.12 5.14 7.45
N HIS A 13 9.25 6.16 6.63
CA HIS A 13 8.23 6.50 5.66
C HIS A 13 8.89 6.55 4.31
N ALA A 14 8.22 6.04 3.31
CA ALA A 14 8.68 6.13 1.95
C ALA A 14 7.54 6.59 1.07
N TRP A 15 7.80 7.51 0.17
CA TRP A 15 6.79 7.99 -0.75
C TRP A 15 7.49 8.30 -2.05
N LEU A 16 7.01 7.68 -3.10
CA LEU A 16 7.62 7.81 -4.40
C LEU A 16 6.60 8.15 -5.45
N LYS A 17 7.00 8.97 -6.39
CA LYS A 17 6.19 9.21 -7.57
C LYS A 17 6.84 8.44 -8.70
N LEU A 18 6.03 7.81 -9.51
CA LEU A 18 6.54 7.05 -10.63
C LEU A 18 5.55 7.05 -11.77
N GLU A 19 6.05 6.67 -12.93
CA GLU A 19 5.20 6.56 -14.08
C GLU A 19 4.99 5.11 -14.39
N VAL A 20 3.74 4.72 -14.65
CA VAL A 20 3.40 3.35 -14.99
C VAL A 20 2.50 3.35 -16.22
N PRO A 21 2.43 2.26 -16.95
CA PRO A 21 1.57 2.19 -18.12
C PRO A 21 0.11 2.33 -17.73
N ASP A 22 -0.68 2.86 -18.64
CA ASP A 22 -2.11 2.96 -18.43
C ASP A 22 -2.67 1.55 -18.25
N GLY A 23 -3.61 1.41 -17.36
CA GLY A 23 -4.19 0.11 -17.07
C GLY A 23 -3.43 -0.69 -16.04
N SER A 24 -2.37 -0.14 -15.46
CA SER A 24 -1.64 -0.83 -14.42
C SER A 24 -2.50 -1.03 -13.18
N THR A 25 -2.23 -2.11 -12.47
CA THR A 25 -2.93 -2.40 -11.22
C THR A 25 -2.14 -1.84 -10.05
N VAL A 26 -2.77 -1.85 -8.89
CA VAL A 26 -2.12 -1.45 -7.65
C VAL A 26 -0.85 -2.27 -7.44
N ARG A 27 -0.94 -3.59 -7.66
CA ARG A 27 0.23 -4.45 -7.51
C ARG A 27 1.35 -4.03 -8.45
N GLU A 28 1.02 -3.75 -9.68
CA GLU A 28 2.03 -3.35 -10.65
C GLU A 28 2.68 -2.02 -10.27
N ALA A 29 1.90 -1.08 -9.78
CA ALA A 29 2.46 0.19 -9.35
C ALA A 29 3.43 -0.02 -8.20
N ILE A 30 3.08 -0.87 -7.25
CA ILE A 30 3.97 -1.16 -6.14
C ILE A 30 5.25 -1.85 -6.63
N GLU A 31 5.11 -2.80 -7.53
CA GLU A 31 6.27 -3.50 -8.06
C GLU A 31 7.20 -2.56 -8.80
N HIS A 32 6.65 -1.66 -9.58
CA HIS A 32 7.46 -0.71 -10.32
C HIS A 32 8.11 0.33 -9.41
N SER A 33 7.57 0.56 -8.24
CA SER A 33 8.12 1.56 -7.34
C SER A 33 9.45 1.15 -6.74
N GLY A 34 9.72 -0.14 -6.71
CA GLY A 34 10.94 -0.63 -6.08
C GLY A 34 10.83 -0.75 -4.57
N LEU A 35 9.68 -0.43 -3.99
CA LEU A 35 9.54 -0.49 -2.54
C LEU A 35 9.69 -1.91 -1.99
N LEU A 36 9.31 -2.90 -2.76
CA LEU A 36 9.44 -4.28 -2.29
C LEU A 36 10.90 -4.67 -2.12
N LYS A 37 11.79 -4.08 -2.90
CA LYS A 37 13.21 -4.34 -2.74
C LYS A 37 13.77 -3.52 -1.60
N GLN A 38 13.27 -2.32 -1.43
CA GLN A 38 13.75 -1.43 -0.39
C GLN A 38 13.28 -1.87 0.99
N PHE A 39 12.09 -2.44 1.04
CA PHE A 39 11.52 -2.92 2.29
C PHE A 39 11.12 -4.38 2.10
N PRO A 40 12.04 -5.31 2.21
CA PRO A 40 11.74 -6.71 1.93
C PRO A 40 10.74 -7.34 2.89
N ASP A 41 10.45 -6.67 3.98
CA ASP A 41 9.45 -7.18 4.91
C ASP A 41 8.02 -6.96 4.44
N ILE A 42 7.83 -6.20 3.38
CA ILE A 42 6.49 -5.99 2.85
C ILE A 42 6.00 -7.28 2.23
N ASP A 43 4.83 -7.72 2.68
CA ASP A 43 4.23 -8.93 2.14
C ASP A 43 2.85 -8.56 1.64
N LEU A 44 2.70 -8.44 0.34
CA LEU A 44 1.44 -8.00 -0.25
C LEU A 44 0.33 -9.04 -0.11
N ASP A 45 0.68 -10.27 0.25
CA ASP A 45 -0.36 -11.28 0.46
C ASP A 45 -1.06 -11.09 1.81
N THR A 46 -0.40 -10.46 2.74
CA THR A 46 -0.97 -10.28 4.07
C THR A 46 -1.28 -8.83 4.42
N GLN A 47 -0.57 -7.90 3.81
CA GLN A 47 -0.76 -6.50 4.11
C GLN A 47 -1.82 -5.89 3.24
N LYS A 48 -2.56 -4.96 3.78
CA LYS A 48 -3.61 -4.30 3.02
C LYS A 48 -3.04 -3.14 2.26
N VAL A 49 -3.65 -2.82 1.15
CA VAL A 49 -3.27 -1.68 0.34
C VAL A 49 -4.50 -0.82 0.09
N GLY A 50 -4.29 0.41 -0.27
CA GLY A 50 -5.39 1.31 -0.54
C GLY A 50 -5.01 2.41 -1.50
N ILE A 51 -6.01 3.17 -1.91
CA ILE A 51 -5.83 4.34 -2.76
C ILE A 51 -6.48 5.48 -2.02
N PHE A 52 -5.71 6.51 -1.73
CA PHE A 52 -6.18 7.68 -1.00
C PHE A 52 -6.91 7.30 0.29
N GLY A 53 -6.34 6.37 1.02
CA GLY A 53 -6.88 5.98 2.32
C GLY A 53 -8.00 4.96 2.28
N LYS A 54 -8.42 4.55 1.09
CA LYS A 54 -9.48 3.54 0.99
C LYS A 54 -8.89 2.21 0.64
N ILE A 55 -9.21 1.20 1.41
CA ILE A 55 -8.71 -0.16 1.18
C ILE A 55 -9.19 -0.64 -0.18
N THR A 56 -8.31 -1.23 -0.94
CA THR A 56 -8.63 -1.75 -2.25
C THR A 56 -7.88 -3.06 -2.46
N LYS A 57 -8.10 -3.67 -3.61
CA LYS A 57 -7.44 -4.93 -3.93
C LYS A 57 -6.21 -4.68 -4.76
N LEU A 58 -5.28 -5.61 -4.71
CA LEU A 58 -4.08 -5.52 -5.54
C LEU A 58 -4.41 -5.53 -7.03
N SER A 59 -5.51 -6.15 -7.40
CA SER A 59 -5.92 -6.22 -8.79
C SER A 59 -6.67 -4.99 -9.28
N ALA A 60 -6.96 -4.06 -8.40
CA ALA A 60 -7.66 -2.84 -8.80
C ALA A 60 -6.73 -2.00 -9.66
N LYS A 61 -7.28 -1.33 -10.64
CA LYS A 61 -6.48 -0.50 -11.54
C LYS A 61 -6.29 0.88 -10.97
N VAL A 62 -5.11 1.42 -11.16
CA VAL A 62 -4.81 2.78 -10.73
C VAL A 62 -5.11 3.76 -11.86
N LYS A 63 -5.24 5.01 -11.51
CA LYS A 63 -5.53 6.08 -12.45
C LYS A 63 -4.49 7.16 -12.30
N GLU A 64 -4.43 8.03 -13.28
CA GLU A 64 -3.53 9.17 -13.24
C GLU A 64 -3.70 9.94 -11.93
N GLY A 65 -2.63 10.15 -11.23
CA GLY A 65 -2.67 10.92 -9.99
C GLY A 65 -3.04 10.14 -8.75
N ASP A 66 -3.32 8.85 -8.89
CA ASP A 66 -3.67 8.05 -7.72
C ASP A 66 -2.49 7.91 -6.77
N ARG A 67 -2.80 7.80 -5.50
CA ARG A 67 -1.81 7.55 -4.47
C ARG A 67 -2.08 6.19 -3.87
N VAL A 68 -1.21 5.25 -4.17
CA VAL A 68 -1.30 3.90 -3.63
C VAL A 68 -0.60 3.87 -2.29
N GLU A 69 -1.24 3.27 -1.31
CA GLU A 69 -0.69 3.18 0.02
C GLU A 69 -0.59 1.73 0.44
N ILE A 70 0.52 1.36 1.06
CA ILE A 70 0.69 0.03 1.61
C ILE A 70 0.59 0.18 3.10
N TYR A 71 -0.40 -0.49 3.69
CA TYR A 71 -0.60 -0.39 5.12
C TYR A 71 0.21 -1.46 5.83
N ARG A 72 0.84 -1.08 6.92
CA ARG A 72 1.58 -2.02 7.65
C ARG A 72 0.69 -3.11 8.13
N ASP A 73 1.20 -4.30 8.11
CA ASP A 73 0.46 -5.41 8.64
C ASP A 73 0.26 -5.18 10.10
N ILE A 74 -0.95 -5.20 10.55
CA ILE A 74 -1.16 -4.84 11.80
C ILE A 74 -1.73 -5.83 12.56
N THR A 75 -0.94 -6.46 13.14
CA THR A 75 -1.46 -7.15 14.21
C THR A 75 -2.15 -6.18 15.03
N ALA A 76 -1.89 -5.00 14.86
CA ALA A 76 -2.51 -4.05 15.66
C ALA A 76 -3.58 -3.37 14.95
N ASP A 77 -4.26 -4.05 14.15
CA ASP A 77 -5.36 -3.51 13.47
C ASP A 77 -6.36 -3.06 14.50
N PRO A 78 -6.70 -1.82 14.53
CA PRO A 78 -7.66 -1.34 15.50
C PRO A 78 -8.96 -2.09 15.47
N GLU A 79 -9.33 -2.59 14.32
CA GLU A 79 -10.55 -3.29 14.24
C GLU A 79 -10.54 -4.57 14.95
N THR A 80 -9.41 -5.19 15.09
CA THR A 80 -9.37 -6.43 15.80
C THR A 80 -8.91 -6.22 17.19
N VAL A 81 -8.11 -5.22 17.40
CA VAL A 81 -7.58 -5.07 18.67
C VAL A 81 -8.51 -4.48 19.60
N GLU A 82 -9.13 -3.44 19.21
CA GLU A 82 -9.85 -2.82 20.12
C GLU A 82 -10.97 -3.47 20.50
N ARG A 83 -11.38 -4.32 19.83
CA ARG A 83 -12.45 -4.94 20.28
C ARG A 83 -12.20 -5.79 21.27
N ARG A 84 -11.19 -6.12 21.47
CA ARG A 84 -10.98 -6.94 22.35
C ARG A 84 -10.79 -6.44 23.48
N ASP A 85 -10.69 -5.59 23.47
CA ASP A 85 -10.72 -5.14 24.39
C ASP A 85 -11.53 -4.77 24.85
N THR A 86 -11.92 -4.93 24.63
CA THR A 86 -12.69 -4.74 24.89
C THR A 86 -13.18 -4.99 25.18
N ASP A 87 -13.01 -5.33 25.08
CA ASP A 87 -13.38 -5.62 25.32
C ASP A 87 -13.51 -5.45 25.78
#